data_61d25c08cac5a5ee1dc92669bfd6f768
#
_entry.id   61d25c08cac5a5ee1dc92669bfd6f768
#
_cell.length_a   1.000
_cell.length_b   1.000
_cell.length_c   1.000
_cell.angle_alpha   90.00
_cell.angle_beta   90.00
_cell.angle_gamma   90.00
#
_symmetry.space_group_name_H-M   'P 1'
#
loop_
_entity.id
_entity.type
_entity.pdbx_description
1 polymer ?
#
loop_
_entity_poly.entity_id
_entity_poly.type
_entity_poly.pdbx_seq_one_letter_code
_entity_poly.pdbx_strand_id
1 'polypeptide(L)'
;MSILLTNIQRFSLHDGPGIRTTVFLKGCSLRCPWCSNPENLVAQPQSYIKDGIEDTFGKYYEPDILIHECLKDKNFYEGKIVSPSDWNITDADQIELLPGGVTFSGGEALLQMPALVPVTHALHDEGVHLAVETCLFCPSTNLQLALKMVDFFYVDMKILSPDRCKMVEHGNFELYLSNLHTLLTWTDSKGRHKPVVIRIPEIGSYTDDQTNRKQVHNLISKYRASILKIEIIKEHNLGESKYKSLGMQMDYHGVGDSLMEQYKDELSDLGILTEICKI
;
A
#
# COMPACT_ATOMS: atom_id res chain seq x y z
N MET A 1 0.74 4.98 22.67
CA MET A 1 1.34 5.89 21.65
C MET A 1 0.22 6.35 20.75
N SER A 2 0.07 7.65 20.56
CA SER A 2 -0.91 8.21 19.63
C SER A 2 -0.48 7.96 18.17
N ILE A 3 -1.45 7.86 17.29
CA ILE A 3 -1.30 7.53 15.86
C ILE A 3 -1.60 8.79 15.06
N LEU A 4 -0.68 9.17 14.17
CA LEU A 4 -0.83 10.35 13.32
C LEU A 4 -1.41 9.96 11.97
N LEU A 5 -2.58 10.48 11.63
CA LEU A 5 -3.25 10.24 10.34
C LEU A 5 -3.83 11.51 9.75
N THR A 6 -4.01 11.52 8.44
CA THR A 6 -4.57 12.65 7.68
C THR A 6 -6.03 12.44 7.35
N ASN A 7 -6.45 11.19 7.16
CA ASN A 7 -7.81 10.88 6.74
C ASN A 7 -8.25 9.48 7.20
N ILE A 8 -9.54 9.30 7.34
CA ILE A 8 -10.22 8.01 7.42
C ILE A 8 -11.27 8.00 6.32
N GLN A 9 -10.99 7.26 5.25
CA GLN A 9 -11.90 7.12 4.11
C GLN A 9 -12.78 5.89 4.30
N ARG A 10 -14.09 6.11 4.24
CA ARG A 10 -15.08 5.05 4.41
C ARG A 10 -15.55 4.54 3.04
N PHE A 11 -16.01 3.29 3.02
CA PHE A 11 -16.56 2.66 1.82
C PHE A 11 -15.60 2.67 0.61
N SER A 12 -14.30 2.50 0.88
CA SER A 12 -13.32 2.32 -0.21
C SER A 12 -13.48 0.95 -0.87
N LEU A 13 -13.38 0.92 -2.20
CA LEU A 13 -13.53 -0.29 -3.03
C LEU A 13 -12.23 -0.71 -3.72
N HIS A 14 -11.17 0.10 -3.62
CA HIS A 14 -9.90 -0.13 -4.34
C HIS A 14 -8.70 -0.34 -3.40
N ASP A 15 -8.92 -0.31 -2.09
CA ASP A 15 -7.86 -0.40 -1.08
C ASP A 15 -7.82 -1.78 -0.41
N GLY A 16 -8.39 -2.81 -1.05
CA GLY A 16 -8.40 -4.18 -0.54
C GLY A 16 -9.66 -4.96 -0.90
N PRO A 17 -9.75 -6.21 -0.42
CA PRO A 17 -10.94 -7.03 -0.64
C PRO A 17 -12.18 -6.43 0.02
N GLY A 18 -13.33 -6.53 -0.63
CA GLY A 18 -14.62 -6.09 -0.12
C GLY A 18 -14.70 -4.57 0.14
N ILE A 19 -15.63 -4.15 0.98
CA ILE A 19 -15.77 -2.75 1.41
C ILE A 19 -14.78 -2.46 2.54
N ARG A 20 -14.01 -1.36 2.42
CA ARG A 20 -12.95 -1.02 3.37
C ARG A 20 -13.16 0.33 4.05
N THR A 21 -12.69 0.43 5.28
CA THR A 21 -12.34 1.71 5.90
C THR A 21 -10.83 1.87 5.79
N THR A 22 -10.39 2.86 5.00
CA THR A 22 -8.96 3.12 4.76
C THR A 22 -8.47 4.23 5.67
N VAL A 23 -7.45 3.91 6.47
CA VAL A 23 -6.80 4.83 7.42
C VAL A 23 -5.52 5.34 6.79
N PHE A 24 -5.48 6.63 6.42
CA PHE A 24 -4.32 7.27 5.81
C PHE A 24 -3.37 7.79 6.88
N LEU A 25 -2.29 7.05 7.12
CA LEU A 25 -1.24 7.38 8.09
C LEU A 25 -0.28 8.41 7.53
N LYS A 26 0.15 9.35 8.39
CA LYS A 26 1.05 10.44 8.01
C LYS A 26 2.50 10.10 8.35
N GLY A 27 3.40 10.39 7.42
CA GLY A 27 4.82 10.09 7.45
C GLY A 27 5.18 9.06 6.38
N CYS A 28 6.19 9.38 5.58
CA CYS A 28 6.75 8.48 4.56
C CYS A 28 8.27 8.58 4.57
N SER A 29 8.95 7.47 4.34
CA SER A 29 10.40 7.42 4.15
C SER A 29 10.84 7.82 2.75
N LEU A 30 9.92 7.74 1.78
CA LEU A 30 10.17 8.12 0.39
C LEU A 30 9.77 9.57 0.08
N ARG A 31 10.26 10.07 -1.06
CA ARG A 31 9.96 11.40 -1.61
C ARG A 31 9.67 11.32 -3.10
N CYS A 32 8.79 10.39 -3.49
CA CYS A 32 8.41 10.19 -4.90
C CYS A 32 7.85 11.50 -5.50
N PRO A 33 8.38 11.99 -6.62
CA PRO A 33 7.89 13.24 -7.25
C PRO A 33 6.43 13.17 -7.69
N TRP A 34 5.93 11.97 -7.96
CA TRP A 34 4.56 11.67 -8.38
C TRP A 34 3.62 11.24 -7.25
N CYS A 35 3.96 11.50 -6.00
CA CYS A 35 3.20 10.99 -4.85
C CYS A 35 1.73 11.42 -4.90
N SER A 36 0.80 10.47 -4.79
CA SER A 36 -0.65 10.74 -4.78
C SER A 36 -1.11 11.40 -3.47
N ASN A 37 -0.31 11.24 -2.39
CA ASN A 37 -0.64 11.72 -1.05
C ASN A 37 0.51 12.56 -0.46
N PRO A 38 0.85 13.72 -1.08
CA PRO A 38 1.98 14.55 -0.63
C PRO A 38 1.80 15.08 0.79
N GLU A 39 0.55 15.20 1.27
CA GLU A 39 0.21 15.54 2.64
C GLU A 39 0.69 14.51 3.66
N ASN A 40 1.02 13.29 3.22
CA ASN A 40 1.51 12.21 4.08
C ASN A 40 3.05 12.09 4.10
N LEU A 41 3.78 12.94 3.38
CA LEU A 41 5.25 12.84 3.33
C LEU A 41 5.92 13.18 4.67
N VAL A 42 5.40 14.18 5.39
CA VAL A 42 5.98 14.69 6.64
C VAL A 42 5.34 14.00 7.83
N ALA A 43 6.15 13.49 8.78
CA ALA A 43 5.69 12.76 9.96
C ALA A 43 5.31 13.67 11.14
N GLN A 44 4.66 14.80 10.85
CA GLN A 44 4.12 15.75 11.84
C GLN A 44 2.93 16.50 11.24
N PRO A 45 2.00 17.06 12.05
CA PRO A 45 0.95 17.93 11.54
C PRO A 45 1.53 19.09 10.72
N GLN A 46 0.88 19.44 9.62
CA GLN A 46 1.37 20.43 8.66
C GLN A 46 0.24 21.37 8.24
N SER A 47 0.39 22.66 8.53
CA SER A 47 -0.57 23.69 8.09
C SER A 47 -0.55 23.84 6.57
N TYR A 48 -1.71 24.12 6.01
CA TYR A 48 -1.89 24.47 4.59
C TYR A 48 -2.99 25.53 4.45
N ILE A 49 -3.02 26.19 3.29
CA ILE A 49 -4.05 27.17 2.96
C ILE A 49 -4.85 26.65 1.77
N LYS A 50 -6.16 26.57 1.93
CA LYS A 50 -7.09 26.25 0.85
C LYS A 50 -8.19 27.31 0.80
N ASP A 51 -8.37 27.92 -0.35
CA ASP A 51 -9.39 28.97 -0.57
C ASP A 51 -9.32 30.12 0.47
N GLY A 52 -8.11 30.47 0.93
CA GLY A 52 -7.86 31.49 1.93
C GLY A 52 -8.13 31.05 3.39
N ILE A 53 -8.49 29.81 3.62
CA ILE A 53 -8.72 29.24 4.96
C ILE A 53 -7.50 28.40 5.34
N GLU A 54 -6.97 28.67 6.53
CA GLU A 54 -5.91 27.86 7.12
C GLU A 54 -6.52 26.57 7.73
N ASP A 55 -5.91 25.44 7.43
CA ASP A 55 -6.27 24.13 7.98
C ASP A 55 -5.00 23.29 8.18
N THR A 56 -5.09 22.09 8.72
CA THR A 56 -3.94 21.24 9.08
C THR A 56 -4.09 19.82 8.57
N PHE A 57 -3.15 19.37 7.78
CA PHE A 57 -2.99 17.95 7.48
C PHE A 57 -2.33 17.24 8.66
N GLY A 58 -3.02 16.26 9.21
CA GLY A 58 -2.53 15.40 10.28
C GLY A 58 -3.12 15.71 11.64
N LYS A 59 -3.71 14.67 12.24
CA LYS A 59 -4.28 14.70 13.58
C LYS A 59 -3.85 13.45 14.34
N TYR A 60 -3.50 13.60 15.61
CA TYR A 60 -3.20 12.48 16.49
C TYR A 60 -4.48 11.84 17.01
N TYR A 61 -4.51 10.51 16.93
CA TYR A 61 -5.59 9.68 17.45
C TYR A 61 -5.04 8.76 18.54
N GLU A 62 -5.78 8.66 19.64
CA GLU A 62 -5.55 7.58 20.60
C GLU A 62 -6.07 6.26 20.02
N PRO A 63 -5.44 5.11 20.35
CA PRO A 63 -5.84 3.81 19.81
C PRO A 63 -7.31 3.50 19.95
N ASP A 64 -7.92 3.75 21.11
CA ASP A 64 -9.33 3.47 21.38
C ASP A 64 -10.28 4.27 20.48
N ILE A 65 -9.93 5.53 20.18
CA ILE A 65 -10.69 6.37 19.26
C ILE A 65 -10.60 5.82 17.84
N LEU A 66 -9.40 5.41 17.41
CA LEU A 66 -9.23 4.85 16.07
C LEU A 66 -9.97 3.51 15.91
N ILE A 67 -9.92 2.64 16.92
CA ILE A 67 -10.66 1.38 16.93
C ILE A 67 -12.17 1.67 16.77
N HIS A 68 -12.71 2.61 17.56
CA HIS A 68 -14.12 2.99 17.47
C HIS A 68 -14.47 3.50 16.06
N GLU A 69 -13.63 4.35 15.46
CA GLU A 69 -13.85 4.86 14.10
C GLU A 69 -13.87 3.74 13.06
N CYS A 70 -12.95 2.77 13.14
CA CYS A 70 -12.89 1.63 12.24
C CYS A 70 -14.10 0.68 12.39
N LEU A 71 -14.60 0.50 13.60
CA LEU A 71 -15.73 -0.40 13.86
C LEU A 71 -17.10 0.17 13.46
N LYS A 72 -17.22 1.47 13.18
CA LYS A 72 -18.48 2.08 12.71
C LYS A 72 -19.03 1.42 11.43
N ASP A 73 -18.12 0.95 10.57
CA ASP A 73 -18.50 0.37 9.29
C ASP A 73 -18.48 -1.17 9.30
N LYS A 74 -18.29 -1.80 10.47
CA LYS A 74 -18.15 -3.25 10.62
C LYS A 74 -19.25 -4.06 9.95
N ASN A 75 -20.48 -3.55 9.99
CA ASN A 75 -21.64 -4.22 9.38
C ASN A 75 -21.57 -4.30 7.85
N PHE A 76 -20.61 -3.61 7.21
CA PHE A 76 -20.39 -3.61 5.78
C PHE A 76 -19.14 -4.43 5.38
N TYR A 77 -18.42 -4.99 6.36
CA TYR A 77 -17.22 -5.81 6.11
C TYR A 77 -17.58 -7.26 5.80
N GLU A 78 -18.57 -7.45 4.95
CA GLU A 78 -19.03 -8.80 4.58
C GLU A 78 -18.07 -9.49 3.61
N GLY A 79 -18.08 -10.82 3.64
CA GLY A 79 -17.34 -11.69 2.71
C GLY A 79 -17.82 -13.12 2.82
N LYS A 80 -17.43 -13.97 1.85
CA LYS A 80 -17.80 -15.38 1.82
C LYS A 80 -16.86 -16.23 2.69
N ILE A 81 -15.58 -15.84 2.81
CA ILE A 81 -14.61 -16.50 3.68
C ILE A 81 -14.68 -15.84 5.05
N VAL A 82 -15.52 -16.38 5.93
CA VAL A 82 -15.83 -15.79 7.24
C VAL A 82 -14.82 -16.14 8.33
N SER A 83 -14.13 -17.28 8.20
CA SER A 83 -13.19 -17.74 9.23
C SER A 83 -11.82 -17.07 9.07
N PRO A 84 -11.29 -16.38 10.10
CA PRO A 84 -9.95 -15.80 10.05
C PRO A 84 -8.83 -16.80 9.72
N SER A 85 -8.99 -18.06 10.12
CA SER A 85 -8.02 -19.12 9.79
C SER A 85 -7.88 -19.41 8.29
N ASP A 86 -8.85 -18.93 7.48
CA ASP A 86 -8.94 -19.21 6.04
C ASP A 86 -8.67 -17.95 5.19
N TRP A 87 -8.40 -16.79 5.84
CA TRP A 87 -8.06 -15.54 5.13
C TRP A 87 -6.69 -15.60 4.43
N ASN A 88 -5.81 -16.53 4.83
CA ASN A 88 -4.54 -16.72 4.13
C ASN A 88 -4.73 -17.54 2.85
N ILE A 89 -5.33 -16.91 1.84
CA ILE A 89 -5.66 -17.49 0.53
C ILE A 89 -4.41 -17.76 -0.30
N THR A 90 -4.52 -18.64 -1.30
CA THR A 90 -3.42 -19.02 -2.20
C THR A 90 -3.72 -18.82 -3.68
N ASP A 91 -4.94 -18.36 -4.00
CA ASP A 91 -5.40 -18.13 -5.35
C ASP A 91 -5.98 -16.73 -5.50
N ALA A 92 -5.68 -16.07 -6.62
CA ALA A 92 -6.16 -14.71 -6.90
C ALA A 92 -7.69 -14.63 -7.00
N ASP A 93 -8.35 -15.67 -7.51
CA ASP A 93 -9.81 -15.74 -7.62
C ASP A 93 -10.51 -15.75 -6.25
N GLN A 94 -9.78 -16.05 -5.19
CA GLN A 94 -10.30 -16.02 -3.82
C GLN A 94 -10.31 -14.61 -3.21
N ILE A 95 -9.63 -13.63 -3.81
CA ILE A 95 -9.56 -12.25 -3.29
C ILE A 95 -10.97 -11.67 -3.11
N GLU A 96 -11.86 -11.86 -4.09
CA GLU A 96 -13.24 -11.37 -4.04
C GLU A 96 -14.13 -12.10 -3.02
N LEU A 97 -13.65 -13.21 -2.46
CA LEU A 97 -14.35 -13.97 -1.43
C LEU A 97 -13.96 -13.54 -0.01
N LEU A 98 -12.85 -12.81 0.13
CA LEU A 98 -12.41 -12.27 1.42
C LEU A 98 -13.38 -11.21 1.94
N PRO A 99 -13.49 -11.06 3.26
CA PRO A 99 -14.32 -9.98 3.81
C PRO A 99 -13.70 -8.62 3.57
N GLY A 100 -14.53 -7.59 3.61
CA GLY A 100 -14.13 -6.22 3.81
C GLY A 100 -13.41 -6.03 5.14
N GLY A 101 -13.04 -4.80 5.48
CA GLY A 101 -12.36 -4.55 6.74
C GLY A 101 -11.61 -3.21 6.77
N VAL A 102 -10.47 -3.19 7.44
CA VAL A 102 -9.66 -1.98 7.58
C VAL A 102 -8.39 -2.10 6.75
N THR A 103 -8.03 -1.03 6.05
CA THR A 103 -6.75 -0.89 5.34
C THR A 103 -5.94 0.24 5.95
N PHE A 104 -4.70 -0.04 6.32
CA PHE A 104 -3.73 0.97 6.71
C PHE A 104 -2.93 1.39 5.48
N SER A 105 -3.03 2.66 5.13
CA SER A 105 -2.42 3.28 3.94
C SER A 105 -1.82 4.65 4.29
N GLY A 106 -1.63 5.53 3.32
CA GLY A 106 -1.24 6.94 3.52
C GLY A 106 0.13 7.27 2.99
N GLY A 107 1.11 7.51 3.87
CA GLY A 107 2.53 7.60 3.51
C GLY A 107 3.15 6.21 3.44
N GLU A 108 4.02 5.85 4.40
CA GLU A 108 4.42 4.46 4.62
C GLU A 108 3.78 3.98 5.93
N ALA A 109 2.72 3.18 5.81
CA ALA A 109 1.91 2.76 6.94
C ALA A 109 2.72 2.01 8.01
N LEU A 110 3.68 1.20 7.59
CA LEU A 110 4.51 0.40 8.49
C LEU A 110 5.46 1.23 9.37
N LEU A 111 5.67 2.51 9.09
CA LEU A 111 6.43 3.39 10.00
C LEU A 111 5.74 3.54 11.36
N GLN A 112 4.41 3.49 11.38
CA GLN A 112 3.63 3.61 12.62
C GLN A 112 3.16 2.25 13.17
N MET A 113 3.64 1.12 12.62
CA MET A 113 3.22 -0.22 13.04
C MET A 113 3.32 -0.47 14.57
N PRO A 114 4.36 -0.01 15.29
CA PRO A 114 4.40 -0.17 16.75
C PRO A 114 3.24 0.49 17.50
N ALA A 115 2.73 1.62 17.00
CA ALA A 115 1.57 2.29 17.57
C ALA A 115 0.24 1.64 17.16
N LEU A 116 0.22 0.95 16.01
CA LEU A 116 -0.96 0.24 15.50
C LEU A 116 -1.20 -1.12 16.15
N VAL A 117 -0.21 -1.72 16.82
CA VAL A 117 -0.35 -3.05 17.44
C VAL A 117 -1.61 -3.17 18.31
N PRO A 118 -1.93 -2.28 19.26
CA PRO A 118 -3.16 -2.39 20.05
C PRO A 118 -4.43 -2.25 19.20
N VAL A 119 -4.39 -1.45 18.13
CA VAL A 119 -5.53 -1.28 17.21
C VAL A 119 -5.76 -2.57 16.42
N THR A 120 -4.71 -3.16 15.86
CA THR A 120 -4.80 -4.39 15.07
C THR A 120 -5.29 -5.56 15.90
N HIS A 121 -4.83 -5.70 17.15
CA HIS A 121 -5.34 -6.72 18.06
C HIS A 121 -6.85 -6.56 18.32
N ALA A 122 -7.28 -5.37 18.70
CA ALA A 122 -8.69 -5.13 18.99
C ALA A 122 -9.60 -5.34 17.77
N LEU A 123 -9.14 -4.94 16.56
CA LEU A 123 -9.89 -5.18 15.33
C LEU A 123 -9.96 -6.68 14.98
N HIS A 124 -8.87 -7.44 15.17
CA HIS A 124 -8.90 -8.90 14.99
C HIS A 124 -9.83 -9.61 15.99
N ASP A 125 -9.82 -9.19 17.26
CA ASP A 125 -10.74 -9.72 18.28
C ASP A 125 -12.21 -9.53 17.90
N GLU A 126 -12.48 -8.45 17.13
CA GLU A 126 -13.79 -8.17 16.54
C GLU A 126 -14.05 -8.86 15.19
N GLY A 127 -13.14 -9.71 14.72
CA GLY A 127 -13.24 -10.45 13.46
C GLY A 127 -13.07 -9.57 12.21
N VAL A 128 -12.34 -8.46 12.30
CA VAL A 128 -12.10 -7.55 11.18
C VAL A 128 -10.85 -7.96 10.42
N HIS A 129 -10.96 -8.14 9.11
CA HIS A 129 -9.86 -8.42 8.20
C HIS A 129 -9.01 -7.17 7.98
N LEU A 130 -7.67 -7.30 8.09
CA LEU A 130 -6.73 -6.21 8.03
C LEU A 130 -5.84 -6.26 6.79
N ALA A 131 -5.81 -5.18 6.03
CA ALA A 131 -4.90 -5.01 4.90
C ALA A 131 -3.93 -3.85 5.14
N VAL A 132 -2.83 -3.85 4.43
CA VAL A 132 -1.86 -2.75 4.40
C VAL A 132 -1.43 -2.44 2.97
N GLU A 133 -1.31 -1.16 2.66
CA GLU A 133 -0.60 -0.64 1.50
C GLU A 133 0.76 -0.11 1.95
N THR A 134 1.82 -0.65 1.38
CA THR A 134 3.19 -0.36 1.81
C THR A 134 4.16 -0.32 0.64
N CYS A 135 5.14 0.56 0.71
CA CYS A 135 6.30 0.53 -0.16
C CYS A 135 7.48 -0.24 0.45
N LEU A 136 7.32 -0.83 1.63
CA LEU A 136 8.34 -1.62 2.37
C LEU A 136 9.62 -0.86 2.78
N PHE A 137 9.69 0.44 2.60
CA PHE A 137 10.82 1.26 3.09
C PHE A 137 10.62 1.64 4.56
N CYS A 138 10.54 0.63 5.41
CA CYS A 138 10.31 0.73 6.86
C CYS A 138 11.35 -0.10 7.63
N PRO A 139 11.55 0.14 8.94
CA PRO A 139 12.35 -0.75 9.77
C PRO A 139 11.88 -2.20 9.68
N SER A 140 12.81 -3.15 9.53
CA SER A 140 12.46 -4.57 9.41
C SER A 140 11.71 -5.10 10.64
N THR A 141 11.94 -4.52 11.82
CA THR A 141 11.18 -4.83 13.04
C THR A 141 9.69 -4.50 12.89
N ASN A 142 9.36 -3.42 12.17
CA ASN A 142 7.96 -3.02 11.94
C ASN A 142 7.27 -3.99 10.95
N LEU A 143 7.99 -4.43 9.92
CA LEU A 143 7.50 -5.49 9.04
C LEU A 143 7.24 -6.79 9.81
N GLN A 144 8.12 -7.17 10.74
CA GLN A 144 7.91 -8.36 11.58
C GLN A 144 6.64 -8.25 12.46
N LEU A 145 6.30 -7.06 12.92
CA LEU A 145 5.02 -6.82 13.61
C LEU A 145 3.84 -6.96 12.63
N ALA A 146 3.94 -6.34 11.44
CA ALA A 146 2.90 -6.42 10.42
C ALA A 146 2.64 -7.87 9.97
N LEU A 147 3.67 -8.69 9.79
CA LEU A 147 3.53 -10.11 9.42
C LEU A 147 2.70 -10.92 10.43
N LYS A 148 2.66 -10.51 11.68
CA LYS A 148 1.83 -11.16 12.73
C LYS A 148 0.40 -10.66 12.74
N MET A 149 0.17 -9.41 12.31
CA MET A 149 -1.08 -8.68 12.56
C MET A 149 -1.88 -8.36 11.29
N VAL A 150 -1.25 -8.38 10.11
CA VAL A 150 -1.88 -8.01 8.85
C VAL A 150 -2.18 -9.28 8.04
N ASP A 151 -3.37 -9.33 7.46
CA ASP A 151 -3.87 -10.49 6.70
C ASP A 151 -3.56 -10.38 5.20
N PHE A 152 -3.51 -9.15 4.66
CA PHE A 152 -3.38 -8.90 3.23
C PHE A 152 -2.43 -7.73 2.95
N PHE A 153 -1.52 -7.88 1.98
CA PHE A 153 -0.51 -6.89 1.64
C PHE A 153 -0.65 -6.41 0.20
N TYR A 154 -0.79 -5.10 0.02
CA TYR A 154 -0.47 -4.42 -1.23
C TYR A 154 0.93 -3.85 -1.14
N VAL A 155 1.80 -4.24 -2.05
CA VAL A 155 3.22 -3.86 -2.05
C VAL A 155 3.56 -3.08 -3.30
N ASP A 156 3.95 -1.83 -3.13
CA ASP A 156 4.41 -0.99 -4.23
C ASP A 156 5.82 -1.38 -4.68
N MET A 157 5.97 -1.66 -5.96
CA MET A 157 7.25 -1.89 -6.62
C MET A 157 7.50 -0.76 -7.61
N LYS A 158 8.44 0.13 -7.26
CA LYS A 158 8.66 1.39 -7.96
C LYS A 158 9.99 1.37 -8.76
N ILE A 159 11.02 2.08 -8.30
CA ILE A 159 12.33 2.13 -8.93
C ILE A 159 13.25 1.05 -8.35
N LEU A 160 13.69 0.11 -9.19
CA LEU A 160 14.54 -1.02 -8.78
C LEU A 160 16.04 -0.82 -9.03
N SER A 161 16.44 0.34 -9.54
CA SER A 161 17.86 0.72 -9.61
C SER A 161 18.29 1.36 -8.28
N PRO A 162 19.32 0.85 -7.57
CA PRO A 162 19.77 1.40 -6.29
C PRO A 162 20.07 2.89 -6.33
N ASP A 163 20.83 3.32 -7.35
CA ASP A 163 21.22 4.72 -7.50
C ASP A 163 20.01 5.63 -7.80
N ARG A 164 19.12 5.20 -8.71
CA ARG A 164 17.91 5.97 -9.04
C ARG A 164 16.92 5.99 -7.88
N CYS A 165 16.72 4.88 -7.17
CA CYS A 165 15.89 4.83 -5.96
C CYS A 165 16.39 5.84 -4.93
N LYS A 166 17.71 5.90 -4.69
CA LYS A 166 18.30 6.87 -3.77
C LYS A 166 18.16 8.31 -4.24
N MET A 167 18.40 8.58 -5.54
CA MET A 167 18.38 9.94 -6.10
C MET A 167 16.97 10.49 -6.26
N VAL A 168 16.01 9.67 -6.71
CA VAL A 168 14.66 10.11 -7.08
C VAL A 168 13.71 9.99 -5.90
N GLU A 169 13.73 8.86 -5.21
CA GLU A 169 12.78 8.55 -4.14
C GLU A 169 13.36 8.74 -2.74
N HIS A 170 14.68 8.99 -2.61
CA HIS A 170 15.43 9.03 -1.36
C HIS A 170 15.37 7.69 -0.58
N GLY A 171 15.12 6.58 -1.29
CA GLY A 171 14.92 5.26 -0.72
C GLY A 171 16.23 4.54 -0.36
N ASN A 172 16.17 3.66 0.64
CA ASN A 172 17.23 2.68 0.94
C ASN A 172 16.88 1.36 0.24
N PHE A 173 17.43 1.13 -0.93
CA PHE A 173 17.11 -0.02 -1.78
C PHE A 173 17.45 -1.37 -1.12
N GLU A 174 18.56 -1.47 -0.39
CA GLU A 174 18.94 -2.70 0.31
C GLU A 174 17.92 -3.08 1.39
N LEU A 175 17.42 -2.07 2.13
CA LEU A 175 16.35 -2.28 3.10
C LEU A 175 15.07 -2.78 2.42
N TYR A 176 14.70 -2.17 1.30
CA TYR A 176 13.55 -2.61 0.50
C TYR A 176 13.66 -4.08 0.08
N LEU A 177 14.79 -4.47 -0.53
CA LEU A 177 15.01 -5.85 -0.97
C LEU A 177 14.98 -6.84 0.19
N SER A 178 15.58 -6.49 1.31
CA SER A 178 15.57 -7.32 2.53
C SER A 178 14.14 -7.52 3.06
N ASN A 179 13.35 -6.46 3.11
CA ASN A 179 11.96 -6.51 3.57
C ASN A 179 11.07 -7.28 2.57
N LEU A 180 11.23 -7.04 1.27
CA LEU A 180 10.51 -7.78 0.24
C LEU A 180 10.82 -9.29 0.30
N HIS A 181 12.09 -9.65 0.43
CA HIS A 181 12.49 -11.04 0.63
C HIS A 181 11.81 -11.64 1.87
N THR A 182 11.86 -10.94 3.00
CA THR A 182 11.24 -11.38 4.26
C THR A 182 9.74 -11.63 4.10
N LEU A 183 9.02 -10.72 3.46
CA LEU A 183 7.57 -10.85 3.23
C LEU A 183 7.26 -12.03 2.29
N LEU A 184 7.93 -12.09 1.14
CA LEU A 184 7.61 -13.09 0.09
C LEU A 184 8.12 -14.50 0.42
N THR A 185 8.99 -14.66 1.42
CA THR A 185 9.42 -15.98 1.93
C THR A 185 8.72 -16.38 3.24
N TRP A 186 7.95 -15.46 3.82
CA TRP A 186 7.21 -15.78 5.04
C TRP A 186 6.13 -16.85 4.76
N THR A 187 5.97 -17.77 5.70
CA THR A 187 4.88 -18.75 5.67
C THR A 187 4.25 -18.92 7.04
N ASP A 188 2.98 -19.28 7.05
CA ASP A 188 2.27 -19.69 8.27
C ASP A 188 2.66 -21.12 8.68
N SER A 189 2.06 -21.61 9.77
CA SER A 189 2.27 -23.00 10.27
C SER A 189 1.81 -24.09 9.31
N LYS A 190 0.99 -23.74 8.29
CA LYS A 190 0.52 -24.64 7.23
C LYS A 190 1.36 -24.51 5.95
N GLY A 191 2.42 -23.69 5.96
CA GLY A 191 3.28 -23.45 4.80
C GLY A 191 2.68 -22.49 3.75
N ARG A 192 1.61 -21.77 4.05
CA ARG A 192 0.99 -20.81 3.12
C ARG A 192 1.66 -19.45 3.24
N HIS A 193 1.93 -18.80 2.12
CA HIS A 193 2.45 -17.43 2.08
C HIS A 193 1.40 -16.40 2.51
N LYS A 194 1.83 -15.22 2.92
CA LYS A 194 0.90 -14.09 3.06
C LYS A 194 0.26 -13.76 1.71
N PRO A 195 -1.05 -13.43 1.67
CA PRO A 195 -1.68 -12.87 0.48
C PRO A 195 -1.02 -11.55 0.09
N VAL A 196 -0.34 -11.53 -1.06
CA VAL A 196 0.38 -10.34 -1.56
C VAL A 196 -0.06 -10.00 -2.96
N VAL A 197 -0.44 -8.75 -3.16
CA VAL A 197 -0.62 -8.11 -4.47
C VAL A 197 0.51 -7.12 -4.70
N ILE A 198 1.23 -7.26 -5.81
CA ILE A 198 2.24 -6.29 -6.19
C ILE A 198 1.57 -5.16 -6.98
N ARG A 199 1.78 -3.92 -6.58
CA ARG A 199 1.36 -2.72 -7.30
C ARG A 199 2.56 -2.06 -7.96
N ILE A 200 2.45 -1.82 -9.26
CA ILE A 200 3.50 -1.21 -10.06
C ILE A 200 2.97 0.13 -10.58
N PRO A 201 3.31 1.25 -9.93
CA PRO A 201 2.99 2.56 -10.51
C PRO A 201 3.84 2.78 -11.77
N GLU A 202 3.16 2.93 -12.90
CA GLU A 202 3.80 3.11 -14.21
C GLU A 202 3.77 4.61 -14.54
N ILE A 203 4.87 5.28 -14.25
CA ILE A 203 5.01 6.74 -14.34
C ILE A 203 6.05 7.09 -15.39
N GLY A 204 5.66 7.85 -16.40
CA GLY A 204 6.55 8.28 -17.49
C GLY A 204 7.77 9.01 -16.96
N SER A 205 8.94 8.70 -17.53
CA SER A 205 10.25 9.20 -17.13
C SER A 205 10.81 8.69 -15.80
N TYR A 206 10.02 7.94 -15.03
CA TYR A 206 10.45 7.44 -13.72
C TYR A 206 10.51 5.92 -13.64
N THR A 207 9.41 5.23 -13.91
CA THR A 207 9.32 3.77 -13.75
C THR A 207 9.13 3.04 -15.08
N ASP A 208 8.80 3.75 -16.14
CA ASP A 208 8.42 3.25 -17.46
C ASP A 208 9.60 2.81 -18.35
N ASP A 209 10.84 3.04 -17.90
CA ASP A 209 11.98 2.65 -18.71
C ASP A 209 12.19 1.12 -18.76
N GLN A 210 12.66 0.64 -19.92
CA GLN A 210 12.83 -0.79 -20.19
C GLN A 210 13.76 -1.50 -19.18
N THR A 211 14.73 -0.78 -18.62
CA THR A 211 15.66 -1.34 -17.61
C THR A 211 14.92 -1.62 -16.32
N ASN A 212 14.10 -0.67 -15.84
CA ASN A 212 13.28 -0.83 -14.64
C ASN A 212 12.27 -1.96 -14.82
N ARG A 213 11.52 -1.97 -15.94
CA ARG A 213 10.56 -3.05 -16.26
C ARG A 213 11.21 -4.43 -16.25
N LYS A 214 12.40 -4.56 -16.83
CA LYS A 214 13.16 -5.82 -16.81
C LYS A 214 13.59 -6.22 -15.41
N GLN A 215 14.00 -5.27 -14.58
CA GLN A 215 14.34 -5.54 -13.16
C GLN A 215 13.13 -5.99 -12.37
N VAL A 216 11.97 -5.33 -12.56
CA VAL A 216 10.67 -5.71 -11.97
C VAL A 216 10.31 -7.15 -12.39
N HIS A 217 10.32 -7.44 -13.69
CA HIS A 217 10.02 -8.78 -14.20
C HIS A 217 10.92 -9.86 -13.57
N ASN A 218 12.23 -9.63 -13.52
CA ASN A 218 13.18 -10.58 -12.95
C ASN A 218 12.94 -10.81 -11.45
N LEU A 219 12.61 -9.75 -10.70
CA LEU A 219 12.35 -9.82 -9.27
C LEU A 219 11.05 -10.55 -8.97
N ILE A 220 9.98 -10.26 -9.72
CA ILE A 220 8.70 -10.96 -9.62
C ILE A 220 8.86 -12.44 -9.98
N SER A 221 9.55 -12.76 -11.08
CA SER A 221 9.81 -14.14 -11.52
C SER A 221 10.44 -14.99 -10.42
N LYS A 222 11.36 -14.40 -9.64
CA LYS A 222 12.02 -15.09 -8.51
C LYS A 222 11.04 -15.48 -7.39
N TYR A 223 9.98 -14.71 -7.18
CA TYR A 223 9.02 -14.90 -6.08
C TYR A 223 7.60 -15.21 -6.56
N ARG A 224 7.43 -15.63 -7.81
CA ARG A 224 6.11 -15.80 -8.44
C ARG A 224 5.12 -16.63 -7.62
N ALA A 225 5.60 -17.66 -6.90
CA ALA A 225 4.77 -18.57 -6.10
C ALA A 225 4.18 -17.89 -4.84
N SER A 226 4.70 -16.72 -4.45
CA SER A 226 4.29 -15.98 -3.26
C SER A 226 3.47 -14.73 -3.60
N ILE A 227 3.15 -14.52 -4.88
CA ILE A 227 2.43 -13.33 -5.37
C ILE A 227 1.10 -13.79 -5.96
N LEU A 228 -0.01 -13.28 -5.42
CA LEU A 228 -1.35 -13.61 -5.89
C LEU A 228 -1.71 -12.89 -7.19
N LYS A 229 -1.37 -11.60 -7.29
CA LYS A 229 -1.80 -10.72 -8.37
C LYS A 229 -0.80 -9.60 -8.57
N ILE A 230 -0.76 -9.08 -9.80
CA ILE A 230 -0.02 -7.85 -10.15
C ILE A 230 -1.05 -6.81 -10.61
N GLU A 231 -0.95 -5.61 -10.07
CA GLU A 231 -1.72 -4.44 -10.46
C GLU A 231 -0.78 -3.37 -11.03
N ILE A 232 -0.88 -3.08 -12.32
CA ILE A 232 -0.18 -1.94 -12.92
C ILE A 232 -1.08 -0.71 -12.69
N ILE A 233 -0.55 0.26 -11.96
CA ILE A 233 -1.28 1.48 -11.61
C ILE A 233 -0.95 2.55 -12.65
N LYS A 234 -1.97 2.96 -13.41
CA LYS A 234 -1.84 4.07 -14.34
C LYS A 234 -1.67 5.38 -13.57
N GLU A 235 -0.87 6.28 -14.13
CA GLU A 235 -0.71 7.62 -13.57
C GLU A 235 -2.05 8.36 -13.47
N HIS A 236 -2.18 9.19 -12.44
CA HIS A 236 -3.37 9.99 -12.20
C HIS A 236 -3.02 11.30 -11.48
N ASN A 237 -3.90 12.29 -11.57
CA ASN A 237 -3.71 13.62 -11.00
C ASN A 237 -4.46 13.87 -9.67
N LEU A 238 -4.89 12.82 -8.98
CA LEU A 238 -5.65 12.94 -7.72
C LEU A 238 -4.92 13.70 -6.61
N GLY A 239 -3.58 13.74 -6.67
CA GLY A 239 -2.75 14.51 -5.74
C GLY A 239 -2.67 16.02 -6.03
N GLU A 240 -3.03 16.49 -7.23
CA GLU A 240 -2.72 17.86 -7.71
C GLU A 240 -3.23 18.94 -6.77
N SER A 241 -4.47 18.83 -6.29
CA SER A 241 -5.05 19.83 -5.37
C SER A 241 -4.30 19.89 -4.03
N LYS A 242 -3.78 18.76 -3.56
CA LYS A 242 -3.00 18.63 -2.32
C LYS A 242 -1.61 19.26 -2.49
N TYR A 243 -0.95 19.01 -3.64
CA TYR A 243 0.31 19.68 -4.00
C TYR A 243 0.15 21.20 -3.99
N LYS A 244 -0.90 21.70 -4.64
CA LYS A 244 -1.21 23.13 -4.68
C LYS A 244 -1.42 23.71 -3.27
N SER A 245 -2.17 23.02 -2.41
CA SER A 245 -2.42 23.46 -1.03
C SER A 245 -1.14 23.51 -0.18
N LEU A 246 -0.17 22.64 -0.48
CA LEU A 246 1.13 22.57 0.20
C LEU A 246 2.20 23.49 -0.42
N GLY A 247 1.88 24.24 -1.49
CA GLY A 247 2.86 25.03 -2.23
C GLY A 247 3.93 24.19 -2.94
N MET A 248 3.61 22.93 -3.26
CA MET A 248 4.48 21.99 -3.94
C MET A 248 4.09 21.85 -5.41
N GLN A 249 4.98 21.28 -6.22
CA GLN A 249 4.71 20.92 -7.60
C GLN A 249 4.69 19.39 -7.73
N MET A 250 3.70 18.88 -8.44
CA MET A 250 3.63 17.47 -8.83
C MET A 250 4.41 17.29 -10.13
N ASP A 251 5.28 16.30 -10.17
CA ASP A 251 6.05 15.97 -11.37
C ASP A 251 5.78 14.54 -11.78
N TYR A 252 4.96 14.38 -12.80
CA TYR A 252 4.64 13.09 -13.38
C TYR A 252 4.24 13.22 -14.85
N HIS A 253 4.45 12.17 -15.60
CA HIS A 253 4.08 12.07 -17.00
C HIS A 253 3.35 10.76 -17.25
N GLY A 254 2.34 10.81 -18.10
CA GLY A 254 1.58 9.63 -18.49
C GLY A 254 2.37 8.68 -19.37
N VAL A 255 2.02 7.42 -19.28
CA VAL A 255 2.50 6.36 -20.17
C VAL A 255 1.37 5.99 -21.13
N GLY A 256 1.69 5.84 -22.43
CA GLY A 256 0.69 5.50 -23.44
C GLY A 256 0.06 4.13 -23.20
N ASP A 257 -1.26 4.01 -23.45
CA ASP A 257 -2.02 2.79 -23.20
C ASP A 257 -1.42 1.56 -23.89
N SER A 258 -0.87 1.70 -25.09
CA SER A 258 -0.23 0.59 -25.83
C SER A 258 1.01 0.05 -25.09
N LEU A 259 1.80 0.91 -24.48
CA LEU A 259 2.98 0.49 -23.68
C LEU A 259 2.56 -0.17 -22.36
N MET A 260 1.44 0.27 -21.77
CA MET A 260 0.89 -0.35 -20.57
C MET A 260 0.35 -1.75 -20.86
N GLU A 261 -0.40 -1.93 -21.96
CA GLU A 261 -0.90 -3.26 -22.37
C GLU A 261 0.26 -4.20 -22.72
N GLN A 262 1.28 -3.73 -23.44
CA GLN A 262 2.50 -4.52 -23.67
C GLN A 262 3.15 -4.98 -22.38
N TYR A 263 3.30 -4.07 -21.39
CA TYR A 263 3.93 -4.40 -20.11
C TYR A 263 3.07 -5.38 -19.30
N LYS A 264 1.75 -5.24 -19.35
CA LYS A 264 0.82 -6.20 -18.75
C LYS A 264 0.99 -7.59 -19.35
N ASP A 265 1.11 -7.70 -20.68
CA ASP A 265 1.32 -8.97 -21.37
C ASP A 265 2.66 -9.61 -20.96
N GLU A 266 3.74 -8.82 -20.91
CA GLU A 266 5.08 -9.28 -20.45
C GLU A 266 5.04 -9.83 -19.01
N LEU A 267 4.28 -9.22 -18.10
CA LEU A 267 4.14 -9.70 -16.73
C LEU A 267 3.19 -10.90 -16.62
N SER A 268 2.15 -10.96 -17.46
CA SER A 268 1.20 -12.09 -17.51
C SER A 268 1.89 -13.38 -17.95
N ASP A 269 2.95 -13.31 -18.76
CA ASP A 269 3.76 -14.45 -19.17
C ASP A 269 4.43 -15.18 -17.98
N LEU A 270 4.51 -14.53 -16.82
CA LEU A 270 4.95 -15.16 -15.55
C LEU A 270 3.91 -16.13 -14.96
N GLY A 271 2.70 -16.18 -15.54
CA GLY A 271 1.58 -17.00 -15.03
C GLY A 271 0.94 -16.43 -13.77
N ILE A 272 1.02 -15.12 -13.55
CA ILE A 272 0.38 -14.38 -12.45
C ILE A 272 -0.73 -13.52 -13.05
N LEU A 273 -1.91 -13.53 -12.43
CA LEU A 273 -2.99 -12.62 -12.82
C LEU A 273 -2.49 -11.16 -12.80
N THR A 274 -2.50 -10.52 -13.96
CA THR A 274 -1.99 -9.14 -14.12
C THR A 274 -3.08 -8.25 -14.71
N GLU A 275 -3.35 -7.12 -14.06
CA GLU A 275 -4.37 -6.16 -14.48
C GLU A 275 -3.81 -4.74 -14.50
N ILE A 276 -4.38 -3.90 -15.38
CA ILE A 276 -4.17 -2.45 -15.35
C ILE A 276 -5.31 -1.85 -14.55
N CYS A 277 -4.97 -1.26 -13.38
CA CYS A 277 -5.96 -0.57 -12.56
C CYS A 277 -6.25 0.82 -13.14
N LYS A 278 -7.52 1.05 -13.44
CA LYS A 278 -8.06 2.38 -13.76
C LYS A 278 -8.63 2.95 -12.46
N ILE A 279 -7.99 3.99 -11.95
CA ILE A 279 -8.43 4.72 -10.76
C ILE A 279 -9.51 5.74 -11.17
#